data_a965bf85d72c5fd9fcd13b40d28a300a
#
_entry.id   a965bf85d72c5fd9fcd13b40d28a300a
#
_cell.length_a   1.000
_cell.length_b   1.000
_cell.length_c   1.000
_cell.angle_alpha   90.00
_cell.angle_beta   90.00
_cell.angle_gamma   90.00
#
_symmetry.space_group_name_H-M   'P 1'
#
loop_
_entity.id
_entity.type
_entity.pdbx_description
1 polymer ?
#
loop_
_entity_poly.entity_id
_entity_poly.type
_entity_poly.pdbx_seq_one_letter_code
_entity_poly.pdbx_strand_id
1 'polypeptide(L)'
;MNATVNVLCYKSKTLSNGEHPLMIRVCKDGKKKYVSLGVSVKPQYWDFEKNRPKRNCPNKEQINTLIKEQEQKYSEQILDFSSRNKSYTLTTLVETVDSSVKAKTVNGLFIEYIEQLKKENRIGYALSVRQVYSSLVKFNGHLDIYFQEIDVNWLKNYEFWLRGQKLAENTIGIRLRTLRVVYNLAVTEGLVKSDNYPFRKYKVSRLHTITAKRAITKEQVKQIMSYNTGSSCFYKKLAVDMFAFSYLMGGINFTDMSLLTNDNIDNDRLIYVRQKTKKRIILPLSEQAKEIMDKYRDSKRKYLFPVLDNKNRTTTQVKDRIYDVLANVNYHLNEIGKSLGTYSGAYPFTFRQLIRV
;
A
#
# COMPACT_ATOMS: atom_id res chain seq x y z
N MET A 1 20.03 8.21 -28.37
CA MET A 1 21.45 8.58 -28.16
C MET A 1 21.80 8.60 -26.68
N ASN A 2 23.01 8.19 -26.32
CA ASN A 2 23.44 8.27 -24.92
C ASN A 2 23.70 9.74 -24.54
N ALA A 3 23.49 10.06 -23.27
CA ALA A 3 23.79 11.39 -22.75
C ALA A 3 25.30 11.63 -22.70
N THR A 4 25.72 12.86 -22.92
CA THR A 4 27.11 13.31 -22.76
C THR A 4 27.22 14.22 -21.54
N VAL A 5 28.33 14.10 -20.81
CA VAL A 5 28.58 14.82 -19.56
C VAL A 5 29.95 15.53 -19.69
N ASN A 6 29.96 16.82 -19.44
CA ASN A 6 31.18 17.63 -19.49
C ASN A 6 31.18 18.66 -18.35
N VAL A 7 32.32 18.88 -17.73
CA VAL A 7 32.52 19.95 -16.75
C VAL A 7 32.99 21.21 -17.47
N LEU A 8 32.53 22.36 -17.05
CA LEU A 8 32.94 23.65 -17.60
C LEU A 8 32.91 24.75 -16.50
N CYS A 9 33.74 25.77 -16.72
CA CYS A 9 33.69 27.02 -15.97
C CYS A 9 32.66 27.95 -16.63
N TYR A 10 31.61 28.32 -15.93
CA TYR A 10 30.43 28.98 -16.49
C TYR A 10 30.66 30.50 -16.59
N LYS A 11 31.13 30.96 -17.75
CA LYS A 11 31.52 32.34 -18.00
C LYS A 11 30.38 33.36 -17.88
N SER A 12 29.14 32.94 -18.12
CA SER A 12 27.96 33.84 -18.10
C SER A 12 27.56 34.30 -16.71
N LYS A 13 28.20 33.77 -15.64
CA LYS A 13 27.93 34.18 -14.26
C LYS A 13 29.23 34.41 -13.52
N THR A 14 29.43 35.64 -13.07
CA THR A 14 30.54 36.05 -12.19
C THR A 14 29.99 36.23 -10.77
N LEU A 15 30.64 35.63 -9.80
CA LEU A 15 30.35 35.77 -8.41
C LEU A 15 30.94 37.08 -7.85
N SER A 16 30.51 37.53 -6.67
CA SER A 16 30.98 38.76 -5.99
C SER A 16 32.51 38.78 -5.76
N ASN A 17 33.13 37.59 -5.66
CA ASN A 17 34.59 37.43 -5.49
C ASN A 17 35.37 37.35 -6.82
N GLY A 18 34.73 37.63 -7.95
CA GLY A 18 35.33 37.59 -9.27
C GLY A 18 35.58 36.19 -9.83
N GLU A 19 35.04 35.15 -9.20
CA GLU A 19 35.13 33.77 -9.67
C GLU A 19 33.94 33.36 -10.54
N HIS A 20 34.13 32.33 -11.35
CA HIS A 20 33.09 31.69 -12.12
C HIS A 20 32.74 30.33 -11.54
N PRO A 21 31.47 29.97 -11.40
CA PRO A 21 31.07 28.67 -10.88
C PRO A 21 31.42 27.54 -11.86
N LEU A 22 31.90 26.42 -11.33
CA LEU A 22 32.06 25.19 -12.09
C LEU A 22 30.72 24.47 -12.19
N MET A 23 30.35 24.08 -13.41
CA MET A 23 29.10 23.44 -13.73
C MET A 23 29.35 22.14 -14.51
N ILE A 24 28.54 21.11 -14.19
CA ILE A 24 28.39 19.96 -15.08
C ILE A 24 27.35 20.32 -16.13
N ARG A 25 27.67 20.15 -17.38
CA ARG A 25 26.75 20.24 -18.52
C ARG A 25 26.41 18.83 -18.96
N VAL A 26 25.15 18.45 -18.82
CA VAL A 26 24.60 17.19 -19.32
C VAL A 26 23.80 17.49 -20.60
N CYS A 27 24.07 16.76 -21.67
CA CYS A 27 23.36 16.92 -22.94
C CYS A 27 22.76 15.60 -23.38
N LYS A 28 21.49 15.61 -23.82
CA LYS A 28 20.80 14.47 -24.42
C LYS A 28 19.69 14.95 -25.36
N ASP A 29 19.62 14.34 -26.54
CA ASP A 29 18.57 14.60 -27.54
C ASP A 29 18.39 16.11 -27.82
N GLY A 30 19.50 16.85 -28.04
CA GLY A 30 19.51 18.29 -28.31
C GLY A 30 19.23 19.22 -27.11
N LYS A 31 18.82 18.69 -25.94
CA LYS A 31 18.58 19.43 -24.70
C LYS A 31 19.85 19.49 -23.86
N LYS A 32 20.00 20.58 -23.08
CA LYS A 32 21.14 20.81 -22.17
C LYS A 32 20.61 21.15 -20.78
N LYS A 33 21.25 20.61 -19.73
CA LYS A 33 21.00 20.98 -18.32
C LYS A 33 22.34 21.22 -17.64
N TYR A 34 22.39 22.25 -16.79
CA TYR A 34 23.58 22.62 -16.03
C TYR A 34 23.35 22.37 -14.55
N VAL A 35 24.30 21.70 -13.91
CA VAL A 35 24.29 21.38 -12.48
C VAL A 35 25.52 21.99 -11.83
N SER A 36 25.35 22.71 -10.73
CA SER A 36 26.47 23.33 -10.01
C SER A 36 27.30 22.27 -9.31
N LEU A 37 28.63 22.40 -9.38
CA LEU A 37 29.57 21.60 -8.58
C LEU A 37 29.77 22.12 -7.14
N GLY A 38 29.17 23.27 -6.82
CA GLY A 38 29.34 23.91 -5.50
C GLY A 38 30.68 24.60 -5.30
N VAL A 39 31.53 24.64 -6.32
CA VAL A 39 32.85 25.30 -6.30
C VAL A 39 32.97 26.31 -7.43
N SER A 40 33.84 27.30 -7.25
CA SER A 40 34.13 28.35 -8.23
C SER A 40 35.63 28.54 -8.39
N VAL A 41 36.05 29.08 -9.53
CA VAL A 41 37.45 29.29 -9.84
C VAL A 41 37.60 30.63 -10.58
N LYS A 42 38.70 31.36 -10.34
CA LYS A 42 39.03 32.55 -11.12
C LYS A 42 39.39 32.14 -12.57
N PRO A 43 38.98 32.89 -13.59
CA PRO A 43 39.22 32.57 -15.01
C PRO A 43 40.68 32.30 -15.36
N GLN A 44 41.61 33.01 -14.71
CA GLN A 44 43.05 32.85 -14.94
C GLN A 44 43.58 31.46 -14.56
N TYR A 45 42.92 30.76 -13.63
CA TYR A 45 43.27 29.41 -13.14
C TYR A 45 42.59 28.28 -13.89
N TRP A 46 41.72 28.58 -14.88
CA TRP A 46 40.98 27.59 -15.65
C TRP A 46 41.49 27.48 -17.06
N ASP A 47 41.70 26.27 -17.55
CA ASP A 47 41.98 25.97 -18.94
C ASP A 47 40.64 25.71 -19.65
N PHE A 48 40.24 26.66 -20.50
CA PHE A 48 38.95 26.61 -21.20
C PHE A 48 38.95 25.65 -22.42
N GLU A 49 40.12 25.22 -22.91
CA GLU A 49 40.22 24.24 -24.00
C GLU A 49 40.05 22.82 -23.42
N LYS A 50 40.82 22.53 -22.35
CA LYS A 50 40.81 21.24 -21.70
C LYS A 50 39.69 21.09 -20.69
N ASN A 51 38.98 22.15 -20.33
CA ASN A 51 37.98 22.20 -19.24
C ASN A 51 38.51 21.59 -17.95
N ARG A 52 39.68 22.02 -17.51
CA ARG A 52 40.37 21.57 -16.30
C ARG A 52 41.11 22.72 -15.62
N PRO A 53 41.38 22.61 -14.30
CA PRO A 53 42.19 23.61 -13.59
C PRO A 53 43.64 23.59 -14.10
N LYS A 54 44.22 24.77 -14.32
CA LYS A 54 45.63 24.94 -14.69
C LYS A 54 46.58 24.49 -13.58
N ARG A 55 47.89 24.36 -13.90
CA ARG A 55 48.91 23.93 -12.94
C ARG A 55 48.99 24.81 -11.69
N ASN A 56 48.82 26.10 -11.86
CA ASN A 56 48.87 27.12 -10.79
C ASN A 56 47.54 27.40 -10.11
N CYS A 57 46.52 26.58 -10.35
CA CYS A 57 45.21 26.71 -9.73
C CYS A 57 45.28 26.31 -8.23
N PRO A 58 44.86 27.18 -7.30
CA PRO A 58 44.67 26.79 -5.90
C PRO A 58 43.72 25.59 -5.76
N ASN A 59 44.02 24.64 -4.87
CA ASN A 59 43.22 23.44 -4.63
C ASN A 59 43.00 22.58 -5.88
N LYS A 60 43.94 22.59 -6.85
CA LYS A 60 43.84 21.86 -8.13
C LYS A 60 43.46 20.39 -7.94
N GLU A 61 44.13 19.71 -7.01
CA GLU A 61 43.90 18.27 -6.77
C GLU A 61 42.50 17.97 -6.25
N GLN A 62 42.02 18.79 -5.30
CA GLN A 62 40.67 18.66 -4.75
C GLN A 62 39.59 18.92 -5.81
N ILE A 63 39.81 19.95 -6.65
CA ILE A 63 38.89 20.26 -7.76
C ILE A 63 38.88 19.11 -8.78
N ASN A 64 40.06 18.55 -9.13
CA ASN A 64 40.15 17.42 -10.06
C ASN A 64 39.47 16.16 -9.47
N THR A 65 39.66 15.87 -8.19
CA THR A 65 38.99 14.76 -7.51
C THR A 65 37.49 14.93 -7.57
N LEU A 66 36.97 16.11 -7.21
CA LEU A 66 35.54 16.42 -7.26
C LEU A 66 34.97 16.26 -8.69
N ILE A 67 35.69 16.74 -9.70
CA ILE A 67 35.30 16.59 -11.11
C ILE A 67 35.20 15.11 -11.47
N LYS A 68 36.24 14.30 -11.17
CA LYS A 68 36.28 12.88 -11.48
C LYS A 68 35.14 12.12 -10.80
N GLU A 69 34.91 12.37 -9.53
CA GLU A 69 33.81 11.73 -8.78
C GLU A 69 32.43 12.02 -9.38
N GLN A 70 32.21 13.26 -9.80
CA GLN A 70 30.94 13.65 -10.39
C GLN A 70 30.79 13.09 -11.82
N GLU A 71 31.83 13.13 -12.65
CA GLU A 71 31.83 12.52 -13.99
C GLU A 71 31.59 11.01 -13.90
N GLN A 72 32.16 10.34 -12.90
CA GLN A 72 31.97 8.91 -12.64
C GLN A 72 30.51 8.60 -12.26
N LYS A 73 29.91 9.34 -11.32
CA LYS A 73 28.50 9.17 -10.91
C LYS A 73 27.55 9.25 -12.11
N TYR A 74 27.74 10.24 -12.99
CA TYR A 74 26.92 10.36 -14.20
C TYR A 74 27.15 9.20 -15.18
N SER A 75 28.40 8.78 -15.35
CA SER A 75 28.76 7.67 -16.24
C SER A 75 28.17 6.36 -15.77
N GLU A 76 28.27 6.05 -14.49
CA GLU A 76 27.65 4.85 -13.87
C GLU A 76 26.14 4.84 -14.07
N GLN A 77 25.48 5.98 -13.86
CA GLN A 77 24.03 6.07 -14.04
C GLN A 77 23.60 5.93 -15.51
N ILE A 78 24.36 6.50 -16.45
CA ILE A 78 24.12 6.34 -17.89
C ILE A 78 24.27 4.86 -18.30
N LEU A 79 25.31 4.18 -17.79
CA LEU A 79 25.53 2.76 -18.01
C LEU A 79 24.39 1.90 -17.42
N ASP A 80 23.92 2.22 -16.22
CA ASP A 80 22.79 1.52 -15.61
C ASP A 80 21.50 1.65 -16.45
N PHE A 81 21.17 2.84 -16.90
CA PHE A 81 20.04 3.05 -17.81
C PHE A 81 20.20 2.30 -19.15
N SER A 82 21.42 2.29 -19.71
CA SER A 82 21.70 1.61 -20.97
C SER A 82 21.65 0.09 -20.83
N SER A 83 22.21 -0.48 -19.76
CA SER A 83 22.21 -1.92 -19.50
C SER A 83 20.81 -2.50 -19.30
N ARG A 84 19.90 -1.69 -18.76
CA ARG A 84 18.48 -2.07 -18.55
C ARG A 84 17.59 -1.72 -19.74
N ASN A 85 18.12 -1.29 -20.86
CA ASN A 85 17.34 -0.81 -22.03
C ASN A 85 16.28 0.25 -21.66
N LYS A 86 16.53 1.07 -20.63
CA LYS A 86 15.60 2.12 -20.18
C LYS A 86 15.78 3.40 -20.98
N SER A 87 14.69 3.90 -21.56
CA SER A 87 14.63 5.27 -22.02
C SER A 87 14.58 6.21 -20.81
N TYR A 88 15.44 7.21 -20.78
CA TYR A 88 15.49 8.21 -19.71
C TYR A 88 15.53 9.62 -20.29
N THR A 89 14.95 10.56 -19.55
CA THR A 89 15.03 11.98 -19.89
C THR A 89 16.27 12.62 -19.24
N LEU A 90 16.68 13.78 -19.73
CA LEU A 90 17.77 14.55 -19.15
C LEU A 90 17.47 14.97 -17.70
N THR A 91 16.20 15.27 -17.42
CA THR A 91 15.71 15.60 -16.06
C THR A 91 15.84 14.41 -15.13
N THR A 92 15.39 13.23 -15.55
CA THR A 92 15.50 11.98 -14.77
C THR A 92 16.97 11.66 -14.45
N LEU A 93 17.89 11.77 -15.45
CA LEU A 93 19.31 11.50 -15.22
C LEU A 93 19.90 12.44 -14.15
N VAL A 94 19.68 13.76 -14.31
CA VAL A 94 20.23 14.74 -13.37
C VAL A 94 19.65 14.57 -11.96
N GLU A 95 18.35 14.34 -11.84
CA GLU A 95 17.70 14.14 -10.53
C GLU A 95 18.15 12.85 -9.85
N THR A 96 18.42 11.79 -10.61
CA THR A 96 18.91 10.53 -10.06
C THR A 96 20.35 10.66 -9.54
N VAL A 97 21.22 11.41 -10.23
CA VAL A 97 22.63 11.62 -9.82
C VAL A 97 22.74 12.67 -8.71
N ASP A 98 21.95 13.74 -8.76
CA ASP A 98 21.98 14.86 -7.78
C ASP A 98 21.39 14.46 -6.43
N SER A 99 20.53 13.42 -6.41
CA SER A 99 20.11 12.80 -5.19
C SER A 99 21.21 11.82 -4.74
N SER A 100 21.76 12.01 -3.53
CA SER A 100 22.47 10.97 -2.76
C SER A 100 21.52 9.81 -2.39
N VAL A 101 20.44 9.65 -3.12
CA VAL A 101 19.34 8.73 -2.97
C VAL A 101 19.81 7.38 -3.46
N LYS A 102 19.90 6.42 -2.59
CA LYS A 102 19.94 5.00 -2.95
C LYS A 102 18.92 4.79 -4.08
N ALA A 103 19.38 4.35 -5.25
CA ALA A 103 18.55 4.15 -6.44
C ALA A 103 17.56 2.97 -6.23
N LYS A 104 16.59 3.18 -5.35
CA LYS A 104 15.57 2.19 -4.99
C LYS A 104 14.39 2.35 -5.93
N THR A 105 14.09 1.30 -6.68
CA THR A 105 12.95 1.28 -7.59
C THR A 105 11.62 1.20 -6.84
N VAL A 106 10.53 1.51 -7.52
CA VAL A 106 9.17 1.29 -7.00
C VAL A 106 8.97 -0.16 -6.59
N ASN A 107 9.49 -1.11 -7.39
CA ASN A 107 9.51 -2.55 -7.08
C ASN A 107 10.17 -2.82 -5.72
N GLY A 108 11.40 -2.35 -5.55
CA GLY A 108 12.17 -2.59 -4.33
C GLY A 108 11.46 -2.08 -3.08
N LEU A 109 10.91 -0.85 -3.12
CA LEU A 109 10.21 -0.27 -1.97
C LEU A 109 8.89 -1.00 -1.65
N PHE A 110 8.12 -1.42 -2.68
CA PHE A 110 6.90 -2.20 -2.45
C PHE A 110 7.18 -3.52 -1.77
N ILE A 111 8.20 -4.26 -2.22
CA ILE A 111 8.58 -5.57 -1.63
C ILE A 111 9.01 -5.37 -0.17
N GLU A 112 9.89 -4.40 0.09
CA GLU A 112 10.36 -4.11 1.44
C GLU A 112 9.22 -3.72 2.38
N TYR A 113 8.32 -2.86 1.93
CA TYR A 113 7.15 -2.45 2.72
C TYR A 113 6.22 -3.61 3.03
N ILE A 114 5.98 -4.52 2.06
CA ILE A 114 5.19 -5.74 2.28
C ILE A 114 5.85 -6.62 3.35
N GLU A 115 7.16 -6.84 3.28
CA GLU A 115 7.89 -7.66 4.26
C GLU A 115 7.92 -6.99 5.65
N GLN A 116 8.08 -5.67 5.72
CA GLN A 116 7.95 -4.94 6.98
C GLN A 116 6.57 -5.16 7.62
N LEU A 117 5.49 -5.01 6.85
CA LEU A 117 4.12 -5.22 7.35
C LEU A 117 3.90 -6.66 7.86
N LYS A 118 4.52 -7.66 7.24
CA LYS A 118 4.48 -9.04 7.72
C LYS A 118 5.23 -9.20 9.05
N LYS A 119 6.41 -8.62 9.19
CA LYS A 119 7.19 -8.62 10.45
C LYS A 119 6.41 -7.93 11.59
N GLU A 120 5.67 -6.87 11.28
CA GLU A 120 4.75 -6.19 12.20
C GLU A 120 3.46 -6.97 12.50
N ASN A 121 3.33 -8.20 12.01
CA ASN A 121 2.12 -9.03 12.12
C ASN A 121 0.85 -8.38 11.53
N ARG A 122 0.99 -7.44 10.59
CA ARG A 122 -0.09 -6.76 9.87
C ARG A 122 -0.44 -7.47 8.57
N ILE A 123 -0.58 -8.80 8.63
CA ILE A 123 -0.73 -9.69 7.47
C ILE A 123 -1.88 -9.25 6.53
N GLY A 124 -3.03 -8.83 7.11
CA GLY A 124 -4.19 -8.38 6.31
C GLY A 124 -3.88 -7.17 5.43
N TYR A 125 -3.14 -6.21 5.96
CA TYR A 125 -2.74 -5.03 5.22
C TYR A 125 -1.62 -5.35 4.22
N ALA A 126 -0.66 -6.19 4.58
CA ALA A 126 0.38 -6.68 3.67
C ALA A 126 -0.22 -7.34 2.41
N LEU A 127 -1.26 -8.18 2.57
CA LEU A 127 -1.97 -8.78 1.42
C LEU A 127 -2.67 -7.72 0.56
N SER A 128 -3.28 -6.71 1.16
CA SER A 128 -3.91 -5.61 0.42
C SER A 128 -2.87 -4.81 -0.39
N VAL A 129 -1.71 -4.51 0.20
CA VAL A 129 -0.60 -3.85 -0.50
C VAL A 129 -0.07 -4.73 -1.63
N ARG A 130 0.06 -6.05 -1.41
CA ARG A 130 0.49 -7.01 -2.44
C ARG A 130 -0.47 -7.08 -3.62
N GLN A 131 -1.79 -7.01 -3.38
CA GLN A 131 -2.78 -6.94 -4.47
C GLN A 131 -2.59 -5.67 -5.32
N VAL A 132 -2.27 -4.54 -4.69
CA VAL A 132 -1.99 -3.30 -5.42
C VAL A 132 -0.69 -3.42 -6.22
N TYR A 133 0.37 -3.96 -5.61
CA TYR A 133 1.62 -4.26 -6.29
C TYR A 133 1.39 -5.11 -7.55
N SER A 134 0.67 -6.25 -7.42
CA SER A 134 0.37 -7.12 -8.56
C SER A 134 -0.45 -6.41 -9.64
N SER A 135 -1.35 -5.50 -9.25
CA SER A 135 -2.12 -4.68 -10.19
C SER A 135 -1.24 -3.69 -10.97
N LEU A 136 -0.27 -3.08 -10.29
CA LEU A 136 0.68 -2.15 -10.89
C LEU A 136 1.63 -2.86 -11.86
N VAL A 137 2.10 -4.08 -11.49
CA VAL A 137 2.89 -4.92 -12.40
C VAL A 137 2.10 -5.28 -13.66
N LYS A 138 0.82 -5.66 -13.52
CA LYS A 138 -0.04 -5.95 -14.69
C LYS A 138 -0.26 -4.74 -15.59
N PHE A 139 -0.35 -3.56 -15.03
CA PHE A 139 -0.53 -2.31 -15.78
C PHE A 139 0.74 -1.89 -16.51
N ASN A 140 1.87 -1.88 -15.83
CA ASN A 140 3.13 -1.32 -16.36
C ASN A 140 4.07 -2.37 -16.96
N GLY A 141 3.74 -3.67 -16.85
CA GLY A 141 4.60 -4.79 -17.23
C GLY A 141 5.64 -5.15 -16.17
N HIS A 142 6.30 -4.14 -15.58
CA HIS A 142 7.26 -4.26 -14.47
C HIS A 142 7.20 -3.03 -13.58
N LEU A 143 7.81 -3.07 -12.40
CA LEU A 143 7.92 -1.93 -11.48
C LEU A 143 9.37 -1.53 -11.16
N ASP A 144 10.31 -1.92 -12.02
CA ASP A 144 11.70 -1.46 -11.96
C ASP A 144 11.83 -0.05 -12.55
N ILE A 145 10.90 0.81 -12.18
CA ILE A 145 10.83 2.23 -12.49
C ILE A 145 11.17 3.04 -11.23
N TYR A 146 11.60 4.29 -11.42
CA TYR A 146 11.84 5.20 -10.31
C TYR A 146 10.58 6.01 -9.99
N PHE A 147 10.48 6.51 -8.75
CA PHE A 147 9.32 7.29 -8.30
C PHE A 147 9.10 8.58 -9.09
N GLN A 148 10.16 9.15 -9.67
CA GLN A 148 10.08 10.32 -10.55
C GLN A 148 9.29 10.05 -11.85
N GLU A 149 9.22 8.78 -12.28
CA GLU A 149 8.49 8.37 -13.49
C GLU A 149 6.97 8.30 -13.23
N ILE A 150 6.55 8.24 -11.96
CA ILE A 150 5.13 8.26 -11.57
C ILE A 150 4.67 9.72 -11.49
N ASP A 151 4.30 10.27 -12.62
CA ASP A 151 3.73 11.62 -12.73
C ASP A 151 2.19 11.60 -12.73
N VAL A 152 1.57 12.77 -12.91
CA VAL A 152 0.10 12.91 -12.97
C VAL A 152 -0.49 12.14 -14.15
N ASN A 153 0.20 12.11 -15.29
CA ASN A 153 -0.28 11.40 -16.49
C ASN A 153 -0.20 9.89 -16.29
N TRP A 154 0.87 9.41 -15.69
CA TRP A 154 1.00 8.00 -15.33
C TRP A 154 -0.15 7.55 -14.39
N LEU A 155 -0.50 8.36 -13.38
CA LEU A 155 -1.62 8.07 -12.47
C LEU A 155 -2.97 8.05 -13.21
N LYS A 156 -3.20 8.98 -14.16
CA LYS A 156 -4.41 9.00 -14.99
C LYS A 156 -4.51 7.77 -15.90
N ASN A 157 -3.39 7.34 -16.49
CA ASN A 157 -3.34 6.15 -17.33
C ASN A 157 -3.62 4.88 -16.52
N TYR A 158 -3.08 4.79 -15.30
CA TYR A 158 -3.38 3.68 -14.39
C TYR A 158 -4.85 3.67 -13.98
N GLU A 159 -5.43 4.82 -13.64
CA GLU A 159 -6.87 4.96 -13.35
C GLU A 159 -7.74 4.51 -14.54
N PHE A 160 -7.39 4.98 -15.74
CA PHE A 160 -8.10 4.59 -16.97
C PHE A 160 -8.03 3.08 -17.22
N TRP A 161 -6.85 2.49 -17.08
CA TRP A 161 -6.68 1.04 -17.20
C TRP A 161 -7.49 0.27 -16.16
N LEU A 162 -7.54 0.73 -14.91
CA LEU A 162 -8.35 0.12 -13.85
C LEU A 162 -9.86 0.16 -14.18
N ARG A 163 -10.35 1.24 -14.79
CA ARG A 163 -11.73 1.32 -15.28
C ARG A 163 -11.99 0.33 -16.41
N GLY A 164 -11.04 0.17 -17.31
CA GLY A 164 -11.08 -0.86 -18.36
C GLY A 164 -11.21 -2.28 -17.80
N GLN A 165 -10.67 -2.53 -16.59
CA GLN A 165 -10.87 -3.79 -15.85
C GLN A 165 -12.25 -3.86 -15.14
N LYS A 166 -13.18 -2.93 -15.38
CA LYS A 166 -14.54 -2.85 -14.81
C LYS A 166 -14.56 -2.81 -13.28
N LEU A 167 -13.55 -2.21 -12.65
CA LEU A 167 -13.48 -2.08 -11.20
C LEU A 167 -14.34 -0.91 -10.70
N ALA A 168 -14.99 -1.12 -9.55
CA ALA A 168 -15.76 -0.07 -8.89
C ALA A 168 -14.83 1.10 -8.42
N GLU A 169 -15.36 2.34 -8.49
CA GLU A 169 -14.64 3.59 -8.14
C GLU A 169 -13.95 3.50 -6.75
N ASN A 170 -14.65 2.97 -5.76
CA ASN A 170 -14.06 2.77 -4.42
C ASN A 170 -12.84 1.81 -4.43
N THR A 171 -12.86 0.78 -5.29
CA THR A 171 -11.74 -0.15 -5.45
C THR A 171 -10.55 0.55 -6.12
N ILE A 172 -10.81 1.34 -7.16
CA ILE A 172 -9.81 2.18 -7.83
C ILE A 172 -9.20 3.15 -6.80
N GLY A 173 -10.05 3.81 -6.01
CA GLY A 173 -9.61 4.72 -4.94
C GLY A 173 -8.75 4.02 -3.88
N ILE A 174 -9.04 2.78 -3.49
CA ILE A 174 -8.20 2.00 -2.56
C ILE A 174 -6.82 1.76 -3.18
N ARG A 175 -6.74 1.34 -4.44
CA ARG A 175 -5.45 1.07 -5.13
C ARG A 175 -4.58 2.32 -5.20
N LEU A 176 -5.16 3.45 -5.60
CA LEU A 176 -4.44 4.72 -5.70
C LEU A 176 -4.05 5.30 -4.33
N ARG A 177 -4.88 5.10 -3.29
CA ARG A 177 -4.50 5.46 -1.90
C ARG A 177 -3.32 4.63 -1.41
N THR A 178 -3.29 3.34 -1.71
CA THR A 178 -2.17 2.46 -1.33
C THR A 178 -0.89 2.86 -2.07
N LEU A 179 -0.96 3.13 -3.37
CA LEU A 179 0.18 3.67 -4.13
C LEU A 179 0.68 4.98 -3.51
N ARG A 180 -0.23 5.88 -3.12
CA ARG A 180 0.14 7.14 -2.44
C ARG A 180 0.86 6.89 -1.11
N VAL A 181 0.48 5.86 -0.34
CA VAL A 181 1.19 5.52 0.90
C VAL A 181 2.63 5.13 0.60
N VAL A 182 2.87 4.27 -0.39
CA VAL A 182 4.24 3.86 -0.77
C VAL A 182 5.03 5.02 -1.38
N TYR A 183 4.38 5.89 -2.15
CA TYR A 183 5.01 7.10 -2.65
C TYR A 183 5.42 8.06 -1.51
N ASN A 184 4.59 8.20 -0.47
CA ASN A 184 4.93 9.00 0.72
C ASN A 184 6.15 8.42 1.46
N LEU A 185 6.26 7.09 1.57
CA LEU A 185 7.46 6.45 2.11
C LEU A 185 8.70 6.81 1.28
N ALA A 186 8.58 6.76 -0.06
CA ALA A 186 9.66 7.16 -0.95
C ALA A 186 10.10 8.63 -0.73
N VAL A 187 9.17 9.54 -0.51
CA VAL A 187 9.48 10.94 -0.16
C VAL A 187 10.19 11.02 1.20
N THR A 188 9.70 10.30 2.20
CA THR A 188 10.29 10.28 3.56
C THR A 188 11.71 9.68 3.55
N GLU A 189 11.95 8.64 2.76
CA GLU A 189 13.28 8.03 2.58
C GLU A 189 14.19 8.85 1.65
N GLY A 190 13.71 9.98 1.12
CA GLY A 190 14.49 10.83 0.21
C GLY A 190 14.67 10.23 -1.19
N LEU A 191 13.92 9.20 -1.59
CA LEU A 191 13.99 8.56 -2.91
C LEU A 191 13.44 9.44 -4.04
N VAL A 192 12.66 10.44 -3.70
CA VAL A 192 12.07 11.41 -4.63
C VAL A 192 11.90 12.75 -3.93
N LYS A 193 12.15 13.84 -4.64
CA LYS A 193 11.94 15.19 -4.11
C LYS A 193 10.43 15.47 -3.93
N SER A 194 10.07 16.17 -2.87
CA SER A 194 8.68 16.55 -2.57
C SER A 194 8.03 17.41 -3.67
N ASP A 195 8.84 18.13 -4.46
CA ASP A 195 8.35 18.97 -5.55
C ASP A 195 7.77 18.14 -6.70
N ASN A 196 8.25 16.90 -6.86
CA ASN A 196 7.78 15.96 -7.87
C ASN A 196 6.55 15.15 -7.40
N TYR A 197 5.94 15.51 -6.26
CA TYR A 197 4.83 14.76 -5.68
C TYR A 197 3.54 14.88 -6.53
N PRO A 198 3.14 13.82 -7.28
CA PRO A 198 2.05 13.92 -8.24
C PRO A 198 0.68 14.03 -7.56
N PHE A 199 0.51 13.51 -6.35
CA PHE A 199 -0.76 13.55 -5.61
C PHE A 199 -1.11 14.95 -5.07
N ARG A 200 -0.23 15.94 -5.21
CA ARG A 200 -0.57 17.35 -4.96
C ARG A 200 -1.61 17.83 -5.99
N LYS A 201 -1.43 17.44 -7.25
CA LYS A 201 -2.32 17.78 -8.38
C LYS A 201 -3.40 16.72 -8.61
N TYR A 202 -3.05 15.43 -8.44
CA TYR A 202 -3.97 14.31 -8.62
C TYR A 202 -4.70 13.99 -7.29
N LYS A 203 -5.98 14.36 -7.21
CA LYS A 203 -6.79 14.18 -5.99
C LYS A 203 -7.48 12.82 -5.97
N VAL A 204 -6.99 11.90 -5.13
CA VAL A 204 -7.57 10.55 -4.97
C VAL A 204 -8.95 10.59 -4.30
N SER A 205 -9.27 11.65 -3.54
CA SER A 205 -10.56 11.80 -2.84
C SER A 205 -11.77 11.80 -3.78
N ARG A 206 -11.61 12.25 -5.02
CA ARG A 206 -12.67 12.25 -6.05
C ARG A 206 -13.17 10.84 -6.41
N LEU A 207 -12.39 9.80 -6.12
CA LEU A 207 -12.73 8.41 -6.40
C LEU A 207 -13.53 7.74 -5.26
N HIS A 208 -14.09 8.53 -4.37
CA HIS A 208 -14.97 8.04 -3.33
C HIS A 208 -16.42 8.18 -3.75
N THR A 209 -17.10 7.06 -3.93
CA THR A 209 -18.54 7.01 -4.17
C THR A 209 -19.27 6.51 -2.92
N ILE A 210 -20.38 7.16 -2.61
CA ILE A 210 -21.26 6.73 -1.52
C ILE A 210 -21.96 5.46 -2.00
N THR A 211 -21.78 4.37 -1.25
CA THR A 211 -22.50 3.11 -1.50
C THR A 211 -23.74 3.04 -0.64
N ALA A 212 -24.83 2.51 -1.18
CA ALA A 212 -26.05 2.26 -0.42
C ALA A 212 -25.75 1.43 0.83
N LYS A 213 -26.34 1.83 1.97
CA LYS A 213 -26.28 1.05 3.21
C LYS A 213 -27.14 -0.19 3.00
N ARG A 214 -26.58 -1.34 3.27
CA ARG A 214 -27.27 -2.66 3.14
C ARG A 214 -27.64 -3.18 4.53
N ALA A 215 -28.27 -2.34 5.35
CA ALA A 215 -28.80 -2.78 6.64
C ALA A 215 -30.11 -3.54 6.39
N ILE A 216 -30.35 -4.57 7.19
CA ILE A 216 -31.62 -5.31 7.24
C ILE A 216 -32.45 -4.80 8.39
N THR A 217 -33.77 -4.99 8.34
CA THR A 217 -34.69 -4.57 9.39
C THR A 217 -34.61 -5.49 10.60
N LYS A 218 -35.11 -5.04 11.77
CA LYS A 218 -35.19 -5.86 12.98
C LYS A 218 -36.06 -7.11 12.78
N GLU A 219 -37.10 -7.01 11.98
CA GLU A 219 -38.00 -8.11 11.63
C GLU A 219 -37.26 -9.18 10.84
N GLN A 220 -36.46 -8.75 9.82
CA GLN A 220 -35.61 -9.63 9.05
C GLN A 220 -34.53 -10.32 9.91
N VAL A 221 -33.93 -9.59 10.86
CA VAL A 221 -32.98 -10.18 11.84
C VAL A 221 -33.70 -11.27 12.64
N LYS A 222 -34.90 -11.01 13.20
CA LYS A 222 -35.66 -11.99 13.95
C LYS A 222 -35.98 -13.22 13.10
N GLN A 223 -36.42 -13.05 11.87
CA GLN A 223 -36.68 -14.15 10.93
C GLN A 223 -35.49 -15.05 10.73
N ILE A 224 -34.30 -14.46 10.58
CA ILE A 224 -33.06 -15.22 10.39
C ILE A 224 -32.70 -15.95 11.71
N MET A 225 -32.81 -15.27 12.87
CA MET A 225 -32.50 -15.88 14.17
C MET A 225 -33.44 -17.05 14.51
N SER A 226 -34.70 -16.97 14.13
CA SER A 226 -35.70 -18.02 14.31
C SER A 226 -35.78 -19.03 13.15
N TYR A 227 -34.86 -18.95 12.18
CA TYR A 227 -34.90 -19.84 11.05
C TYR A 227 -34.69 -21.29 11.47
N ASN A 228 -35.66 -22.15 11.13
CA ASN A 228 -35.57 -23.56 11.46
C ASN A 228 -34.54 -24.26 10.55
N THR A 229 -33.43 -24.60 11.14
CA THR A 229 -32.35 -25.32 10.45
C THR A 229 -32.56 -26.83 10.40
N GLY A 230 -33.48 -27.39 11.21
CA GLY A 230 -33.83 -28.80 11.23
C GLY A 230 -32.62 -29.73 11.20
N SER A 231 -32.65 -30.71 10.26
CA SER A 231 -31.55 -31.63 9.95
C SER A 231 -30.46 -31.05 9.03
N SER A 232 -30.43 -29.72 8.82
CA SER A 232 -29.47 -29.06 7.93
C SER A 232 -28.01 -29.33 8.33
N CYS A 233 -27.10 -29.14 7.36
CA CYS A 233 -25.67 -29.32 7.58
C CYS A 233 -25.12 -28.40 8.69
N PHE A 234 -24.00 -28.80 9.27
CA PHE A 234 -23.33 -28.10 10.36
C PHE A 234 -23.12 -26.59 10.07
N TYR A 235 -22.64 -26.26 8.88
CA TYR A 235 -22.34 -24.85 8.53
C TYR A 235 -23.61 -23.98 8.42
N LYS A 236 -24.77 -24.54 8.08
CA LYS A 236 -26.04 -23.80 8.06
C LYS A 236 -26.49 -23.43 9.48
N LYS A 237 -26.38 -24.38 10.41
CA LYS A 237 -26.64 -24.15 11.85
C LYS A 237 -25.69 -23.11 12.42
N LEU A 238 -24.39 -23.29 12.16
CA LEU A 238 -23.34 -22.35 12.59
C LEU A 238 -23.58 -20.95 12.01
N ALA A 239 -24.05 -20.82 10.79
CA ALA A 239 -24.32 -19.54 10.15
C ALA A 239 -25.41 -18.75 10.88
N VAL A 240 -26.52 -19.39 11.25
CA VAL A 240 -27.61 -18.78 12.03
C VAL A 240 -27.12 -18.39 13.43
N ASP A 241 -26.48 -19.30 14.14
CA ASP A 241 -26.01 -19.06 15.51
C ASP A 241 -24.92 -17.94 15.56
N MET A 242 -23.96 -17.96 14.66
CA MET A 242 -22.93 -16.90 14.60
C MET A 242 -23.54 -15.53 14.22
N PHE A 243 -24.54 -15.53 13.33
CA PHE A 243 -25.27 -14.32 12.99
C PHE A 243 -26.06 -13.78 14.21
N ALA A 244 -26.81 -14.63 14.90
CA ALA A 244 -27.57 -14.29 16.11
C ALA A 244 -26.62 -13.76 17.19
N PHE A 245 -25.55 -14.47 17.48
CA PHE A 245 -24.56 -14.05 18.48
C PHE A 245 -23.94 -12.68 18.13
N SER A 246 -23.59 -12.45 16.87
CA SER A 246 -23.06 -11.13 16.45
C SER A 246 -24.07 -10.02 16.71
N TYR A 247 -25.34 -10.23 16.39
CA TYR A 247 -26.41 -9.26 16.64
C TYR A 247 -26.59 -8.98 18.14
N LEU A 248 -26.69 -10.00 18.96
CA LEU A 248 -26.85 -9.91 20.43
C LEU A 248 -25.62 -9.21 21.07
N MET A 249 -24.45 -9.37 20.50
CA MET A 249 -23.19 -8.77 20.97
C MET A 249 -22.85 -7.45 20.23
N GLY A 250 -23.85 -6.64 19.88
CA GLY A 250 -23.65 -5.29 19.34
C GLY A 250 -22.87 -5.24 18.02
N GLY A 251 -22.93 -6.29 17.19
CA GLY A 251 -22.28 -6.35 15.91
C GLY A 251 -20.79 -6.73 15.97
N ILE A 252 -20.42 -7.61 16.88
CA ILE A 252 -19.06 -8.19 16.90
C ILE A 252 -18.75 -8.82 15.55
N ASN A 253 -17.59 -8.52 14.97
CA ASN A 253 -17.25 -9.05 13.66
C ASN A 253 -16.80 -10.52 13.73
N PHE A 254 -16.91 -11.21 12.60
CA PHE A 254 -16.65 -12.65 12.51
C PHE A 254 -15.23 -13.03 12.97
N THR A 255 -14.23 -12.25 12.63
CA THR A 255 -12.83 -12.51 13.03
C THR A 255 -12.67 -12.44 14.55
N ASP A 256 -13.23 -11.40 15.19
CA ASP A 256 -13.15 -11.26 16.66
C ASP A 256 -13.89 -12.41 17.35
N MET A 257 -15.09 -12.80 16.86
CA MET A 257 -15.81 -13.97 17.38
C MET A 257 -15.03 -15.27 17.24
N SER A 258 -14.38 -15.48 16.09
CA SER A 258 -13.60 -16.69 15.85
C SER A 258 -12.41 -16.86 16.81
N LEU A 259 -11.96 -15.76 17.41
CA LEU A 259 -10.82 -15.73 18.33
C LEU A 259 -11.21 -15.75 19.80
N LEU A 260 -12.51 -15.71 20.13
CA LEU A 260 -12.97 -15.75 21.51
C LEU A 260 -12.59 -17.08 22.18
N THR A 261 -12.16 -16.98 23.43
CA THR A 261 -11.86 -18.11 24.34
C THR A 261 -12.69 -17.99 25.60
N ASN A 262 -12.68 -18.99 26.48
CA ASN A 262 -13.33 -18.91 27.78
C ASN A 262 -12.79 -17.75 28.63
N ASP A 263 -11.54 -17.36 28.48
CA ASP A 263 -10.92 -16.24 29.21
C ASP A 263 -11.53 -14.87 28.85
N ASN A 264 -12.32 -14.81 27.78
CA ASN A 264 -13.03 -13.60 27.38
C ASN A 264 -14.37 -13.43 28.13
N ILE A 265 -14.75 -14.40 28.93
CA ILE A 265 -15.98 -14.36 29.73
C ILE A 265 -15.64 -14.06 31.19
N ASP A 266 -16.15 -12.96 31.69
CA ASP A 266 -16.01 -12.56 33.08
C ASP A 266 -17.41 -12.31 33.65
N ASN A 267 -17.88 -13.26 34.47
CA ASN A 267 -19.27 -13.31 34.97
C ASN A 267 -20.27 -13.22 33.80
N ASP A 268 -21.14 -12.22 33.81
CA ASP A 268 -22.15 -11.96 32.78
C ASP A 268 -21.67 -10.97 31.73
N ARG A 269 -20.36 -10.90 31.46
CA ARG A 269 -19.76 -9.96 30.50
C ARG A 269 -18.83 -10.67 29.56
N LEU A 270 -18.88 -10.24 28.27
CA LEU A 270 -17.88 -10.58 27.25
C LEU A 270 -16.84 -9.45 27.17
N ILE A 271 -15.59 -9.79 27.42
CA ILE A 271 -14.48 -8.84 27.40
C ILE A 271 -13.47 -9.30 26.35
N TYR A 272 -13.25 -8.49 25.32
CA TYR A 272 -12.28 -8.81 24.28
C TYR A 272 -11.58 -7.58 23.73
N VAL A 273 -10.43 -7.77 23.09
CA VAL A 273 -9.70 -6.72 22.39
C VAL A 273 -9.95 -6.84 20.89
N ARG A 274 -10.60 -5.85 20.31
CA ARG A 274 -10.90 -5.82 18.88
C ARG A 274 -9.62 -5.87 18.04
N GLN A 275 -9.48 -6.87 17.19
CA GLN A 275 -8.25 -7.09 16.43
C GLN A 275 -7.86 -5.90 15.52
N LYS A 276 -8.85 -5.28 14.88
CA LYS A 276 -8.61 -4.18 13.92
C LYS A 276 -8.19 -2.87 14.59
N THR A 277 -8.76 -2.52 15.74
CA THR A 277 -8.57 -1.19 16.36
C THR A 277 -7.81 -1.25 17.68
N LYS A 278 -7.55 -2.45 18.18
CA LYS A 278 -6.90 -2.71 19.48
C LYS A 278 -7.63 -2.08 20.68
N LYS A 279 -8.91 -1.75 20.50
CA LYS A 279 -9.76 -1.26 21.60
C LYS A 279 -10.31 -2.42 22.41
N ARG A 280 -10.29 -2.31 23.73
CA ARG A 280 -10.98 -3.19 24.64
C ARG A 280 -12.49 -2.93 24.55
N ILE A 281 -13.28 -3.99 24.39
CA ILE A 281 -14.73 -3.96 24.31
C ILE A 281 -15.26 -4.78 25.47
N ILE A 282 -16.27 -4.27 26.16
CA ILE A 282 -16.95 -4.92 27.28
C ILE A 282 -18.43 -4.86 26.96
N LEU A 283 -19.10 -6.02 26.90
CA LEU A 283 -20.50 -6.14 26.55
C LEU A 283 -21.19 -7.06 27.57
N PRO A 284 -22.44 -6.77 28.03
CA PRO A 284 -23.20 -7.71 28.79
C PRO A 284 -23.59 -8.93 27.94
N LEU A 285 -23.56 -10.11 28.52
CA LEU A 285 -24.02 -11.35 27.90
C LEU A 285 -25.51 -11.53 28.23
N SER A 286 -26.36 -11.56 27.20
CA SER A 286 -27.75 -11.97 27.34
C SER A 286 -27.87 -13.48 27.49
N GLU A 287 -28.96 -13.98 28.09
CA GLU A 287 -29.22 -15.42 28.24
C GLU A 287 -29.22 -16.12 26.88
N GLN A 288 -29.81 -15.49 25.84
CA GLN A 288 -29.78 -16.03 24.48
C GLN A 288 -28.35 -16.14 23.92
N ALA A 289 -27.46 -15.21 24.25
CA ALA A 289 -26.05 -15.28 23.81
C ALA A 289 -25.31 -16.41 24.54
N LYS A 290 -25.61 -16.64 25.84
CA LYS A 290 -25.06 -17.76 26.62
C LYS A 290 -25.54 -19.11 26.07
N GLU A 291 -26.84 -19.25 25.76
CA GLU A 291 -27.38 -20.46 25.11
C GLU A 291 -26.65 -20.80 23.78
N ILE A 292 -26.39 -19.80 22.98
CA ILE A 292 -25.63 -20.02 21.70
C ILE A 292 -24.22 -20.49 22.02
N MET A 293 -23.55 -19.89 22.99
CA MET A 293 -22.19 -20.28 23.37
C MET A 293 -22.15 -21.71 23.91
N ASP A 294 -23.14 -22.09 24.75
CA ASP A 294 -23.23 -23.42 25.37
C ASP A 294 -23.45 -24.55 24.34
N LYS A 295 -24.17 -24.26 23.23
CA LYS A 295 -24.28 -25.22 22.09
C LYS A 295 -22.93 -25.65 21.54
N TYR A 296 -21.92 -24.79 21.62
CA TYR A 296 -20.61 -25.00 21.06
C TYR A 296 -19.49 -25.21 22.08
N ARG A 297 -19.87 -25.25 23.39
CA ARG A 297 -18.89 -25.47 24.47
C ARG A 297 -18.20 -26.82 24.33
N ASP A 298 -16.87 -26.81 24.30
CA ASP A 298 -16.04 -27.98 24.17
C ASP A 298 -14.77 -27.78 25.01
N SER A 299 -14.57 -28.56 26.04
CA SER A 299 -13.39 -28.48 26.94
C SER A 299 -12.07 -28.81 26.27
N LYS A 300 -12.13 -29.53 25.17
CA LYS A 300 -10.91 -29.90 24.37
C LYS A 300 -10.48 -28.80 23.39
N ARG A 301 -11.33 -27.80 23.15
CA ARG A 301 -11.07 -26.72 22.20
C ARG A 301 -10.76 -25.42 22.94
N LYS A 302 -9.70 -24.74 22.48
CA LYS A 302 -9.31 -23.43 23.00
C LYS A 302 -10.36 -22.33 22.73
N TYR A 303 -10.98 -22.35 21.56
CA TYR A 303 -11.88 -21.30 21.07
C TYR A 303 -13.33 -21.64 21.39
N LEU A 304 -14.14 -20.62 21.71
CA LEU A 304 -15.57 -20.79 22.03
C LEU A 304 -16.37 -21.36 20.85
N PHE A 305 -16.13 -20.85 19.65
CA PHE A 305 -16.84 -21.29 18.46
C PHE A 305 -15.99 -22.24 17.61
N PRO A 306 -16.62 -23.20 16.89
CA PRO A 306 -15.93 -24.23 16.10
C PRO A 306 -15.43 -23.69 14.75
N VAL A 307 -14.85 -22.50 14.75
CA VAL A 307 -14.23 -21.87 13.58
C VAL A 307 -12.76 -22.28 13.49
N LEU A 308 -12.07 -22.21 14.62
CA LEU A 308 -10.65 -22.58 14.76
C LEU A 308 -10.52 -23.84 15.62
N ASP A 309 -9.50 -24.61 15.33
CA ASP A 309 -9.08 -25.78 16.12
C ASP A 309 -7.65 -25.60 16.66
N ASN A 310 -7.20 -26.55 17.45
CA ASN A 310 -5.85 -26.54 18.03
C ASN A 310 -4.74 -26.78 16.98
N LYS A 311 -5.09 -27.12 15.74
CA LYS A 311 -4.14 -27.34 14.63
C LYS A 311 -3.74 -26.04 13.95
N ASN A 312 -4.54 -24.98 14.09
CA ASN A 312 -4.26 -23.67 13.51
C ASN A 312 -3.22 -22.91 14.35
N ARG A 313 -1.93 -23.17 14.12
CA ARG A 313 -0.82 -22.67 14.94
C ARG A 313 -0.22 -21.37 14.43
N THR A 314 -0.17 -21.17 13.12
CA THR A 314 0.41 -19.94 12.53
C THR A 314 -0.66 -18.89 12.25
N THR A 315 -0.27 -17.61 12.28
CA THR A 315 -1.17 -16.49 11.97
C THR A 315 -1.81 -16.61 10.58
N THR A 316 -1.08 -17.15 9.62
CA THR A 316 -1.59 -17.38 8.26
C THR A 316 -2.66 -18.47 8.26
N GLN A 317 -2.40 -19.62 8.88
CA GLN A 317 -3.38 -20.72 8.99
C GLN A 317 -4.66 -20.29 9.69
N VAL A 318 -4.55 -19.53 10.80
CA VAL A 318 -5.70 -18.95 11.52
C VAL A 318 -6.53 -18.07 10.58
N LYS A 319 -5.87 -17.22 9.82
CA LYS A 319 -6.54 -16.30 8.90
C LYS A 319 -7.22 -17.01 7.74
N ASP A 320 -6.55 -17.97 7.13
CA ASP A 320 -7.08 -18.75 6.02
C ASP A 320 -8.29 -19.55 6.48
N ARG A 321 -8.21 -20.20 7.64
CA ARG A 321 -9.32 -20.96 8.22
C ARG A 321 -10.53 -20.07 8.54
N ILE A 322 -10.32 -18.89 9.13
CA ILE A 322 -11.39 -17.91 9.37
C ILE A 322 -12.06 -17.50 8.05
N TYR A 323 -11.26 -17.28 7.01
CA TYR A 323 -11.77 -16.91 5.69
C TYR A 323 -12.64 -18.02 5.08
N ASP A 324 -12.19 -19.27 5.12
CA ASP A 324 -12.90 -20.42 4.58
C ASP A 324 -14.24 -20.65 5.30
N VAL A 325 -14.23 -20.60 6.65
CA VAL A 325 -15.47 -20.76 7.41
C VAL A 325 -16.42 -19.58 7.19
N LEU A 326 -15.90 -18.35 7.11
CA LEU A 326 -16.72 -17.18 6.79
C LEU A 326 -17.35 -17.29 5.38
N ALA A 327 -16.64 -17.84 4.40
CA ALA A 327 -17.20 -18.07 3.07
C ALA A 327 -18.39 -19.03 3.13
N ASN A 328 -18.27 -20.14 3.86
CA ASN A 328 -19.36 -21.10 4.08
C ASN A 328 -20.53 -20.47 4.84
N VAL A 329 -20.27 -19.72 5.91
CA VAL A 329 -21.29 -18.99 6.66
C VAL A 329 -22.05 -18.01 5.76
N ASN A 330 -21.35 -17.23 4.96
CA ASN A 330 -21.97 -16.29 4.03
C ASN A 330 -22.79 -17.00 2.95
N TYR A 331 -22.34 -18.14 2.45
CA TYR A 331 -23.08 -18.95 1.50
C TYR A 331 -24.46 -19.36 2.08
N HIS A 332 -24.47 -19.94 3.27
CA HIS A 332 -25.72 -20.37 3.92
C HIS A 332 -26.60 -19.21 4.36
N LEU A 333 -26.05 -18.10 4.84
CA LEU A 333 -26.84 -16.90 5.14
C LEU A 333 -27.51 -16.35 3.87
N ASN A 334 -26.82 -16.38 2.73
CA ASN A 334 -27.39 -15.96 1.46
C ASN A 334 -28.55 -16.88 1.03
N GLU A 335 -28.42 -18.20 1.21
CA GLU A 335 -29.49 -19.16 0.96
C GLU A 335 -30.73 -18.90 1.85
N ILE A 336 -30.49 -18.68 3.15
CA ILE A 336 -31.56 -18.35 4.11
C ILE A 336 -32.24 -17.03 3.72
N GLY A 337 -31.47 -16.00 3.40
CA GLY A 337 -32.02 -14.72 2.97
C GLY A 337 -32.88 -14.81 1.72
N LYS A 338 -32.50 -15.66 0.76
CA LYS A 338 -33.33 -15.95 -0.42
C LYS A 338 -34.64 -16.64 -0.06
N SER A 339 -34.58 -17.67 0.81
CA SER A 339 -35.78 -18.42 1.23
C SER A 339 -36.77 -17.59 2.03
N LEU A 340 -36.30 -16.57 2.77
CA LEU A 340 -37.11 -15.64 3.54
C LEU A 340 -37.63 -14.44 2.73
N GLY A 341 -37.26 -14.33 1.44
CA GLY A 341 -37.62 -13.16 0.64
C GLY A 341 -37.01 -11.83 1.16
N THR A 342 -36.04 -11.91 2.08
CA THR A 342 -35.37 -10.73 2.67
C THR A 342 -34.39 -10.07 1.69
N TYR A 343 -34.30 -10.62 0.49
CA TYR A 343 -33.32 -10.27 -0.53
C TYR A 343 -34.01 -9.67 -1.76
N SER A 344 -33.81 -8.39 -1.98
CA SER A 344 -34.28 -7.69 -3.19
C SER A 344 -33.11 -7.14 -3.97
N GLY A 345 -32.36 -7.94 -4.71
CA GLY A 345 -31.41 -7.34 -5.63
C GLY A 345 -30.06 -8.03 -5.84
N ALA A 346 -29.21 -7.41 -6.61
CA ALA A 346 -27.98 -7.90 -7.21
C ALA A 346 -26.82 -8.27 -6.25
N TYR A 347 -27.04 -8.27 -4.93
CA TYR A 347 -25.93 -8.46 -3.98
C TYR A 347 -26.22 -9.54 -2.94
N PRO A 348 -25.30 -10.50 -2.74
CA PRO A 348 -25.51 -11.58 -1.76
C PRO A 348 -25.61 -11.04 -0.32
N PHE A 349 -26.50 -11.63 0.44
CA PHE A 349 -26.60 -11.40 1.88
C PHE A 349 -25.33 -11.93 2.57
N THR A 350 -24.71 -11.14 3.42
CA THR A 350 -23.48 -11.51 4.09
C THR A 350 -23.49 -11.10 5.55
N PHE A 351 -22.68 -11.77 6.35
CA PHE A 351 -22.46 -11.48 7.77
C PHE A 351 -22.15 -9.99 8.05
N ARG A 352 -21.56 -9.30 7.10
CA ARG A 352 -21.17 -7.89 7.23
C ARG A 352 -22.34 -6.90 7.28
N GLN A 353 -23.54 -7.33 6.92
CA GLN A 353 -24.73 -6.47 6.90
C GLN A 353 -25.30 -6.17 8.30
N LEU A 354 -24.95 -7.01 9.28
CA LEU A 354 -25.34 -6.81 10.69
C LEU A 354 -24.67 -5.64 11.41
N ILE A 355 -23.48 -5.24 10.98
CA ILE A 355 -22.63 -4.31 11.74
C ILE A 355 -23.15 -2.86 11.71
N ARG A 356 -24.34 -2.60 11.14
CA ARG A 356 -24.87 -1.25 10.94
C ARG A 356 -26.35 -1.08 11.31
N VAL A 357 -26.80 -1.88 12.30
CA VAL A 357 -28.12 -1.64 12.92
C VAL A 357 -27.99 -0.58 14.00
#